data_2e39bdc2c4140fbbda26820796b72d25
#
_entry.id   2e39bdc2c4140fbbda26820796b72d25
#
_cell.length_a   1.000
_cell.length_b   1.000
_cell.length_c   1.000
_cell.angle_alpha   90.00
_cell.angle_beta   90.00
_cell.angle_gamma   90.00
#
_symmetry.space_group_name_H-M   'P 1'
#
loop_
_entity.id
_entity.type
_entity.pdbx_description
1 polymer ?
#
loop_
_entity_poly.entity_id
_entity_poly.type
_entity_poly.pdbx_seq_one_letter_code
_entity_poly.pdbx_strand_id
1 'polypeptide(L)'
;ILLGNTMNILIAIGGRKYSKPTLDLGMKVSNSFEASTTIAYVGKKISQFSEKDVSIVHQNLDERQLYRPGVRTLEWAYNFLKSKEYIQEEKVTTFNDYLLIDEEQSRMRVLLKGKHSNKINLILRTGEIIEQLRSEVQDNNHDITIIGGGNNKGMHHDLVQFIDSSVLVVKNYSVKKQYKILLPVNNSKGSNKAIEIAEQFAKANKLSVEIVTVLENKSSDDRLKKILERTEEKFSNAGIKNTATILEGNVVKRIVENAGDDSIIMLGVSPKNPIIKYFFGSKPVSIAAQCKC
;
A
#
# COMPACT_ATOMS: atom_id res chain seq x y z
N ILE A 1 19.31 -6.86 -2.26
CA ILE A 1 18.30 -7.81 -2.77
C ILE A 1 18.71 -9.15 -2.23
N LEU A 2 17.98 -9.66 -1.26
CA LEU A 2 18.09 -11.04 -0.79
C LEU A 2 17.66 -11.93 -1.95
N LEU A 3 18.61 -12.61 -2.57
CA LEU A 3 18.38 -13.65 -3.56
C LEU A 3 17.45 -14.72 -2.96
N GLY A 4 16.19 -14.75 -3.40
CA GLY A 4 15.31 -15.88 -3.17
C GLY A 4 13.91 -15.63 -2.61
N ASN A 5 13.58 -14.47 -2.03
CA ASN A 5 12.23 -14.25 -1.52
C ASN A 5 11.44 -13.29 -2.42
N THR A 6 10.36 -13.80 -3.01
CA THR A 6 9.38 -12.96 -3.71
C THR A 6 8.76 -11.98 -2.73
N MET A 7 8.75 -10.69 -3.06
CA MET A 7 8.09 -9.66 -2.25
C MET A 7 6.58 -9.93 -2.14
N ASN A 8 6.01 -9.73 -0.96
CA ASN A 8 4.58 -9.89 -0.71
C ASN A 8 3.94 -8.52 -0.49
N ILE A 9 2.94 -8.18 -1.28
CA ILE A 9 2.24 -6.88 -1.21
C ILE A 9 0.79 -7.07 -0.85
N LEU A 10 0.31 -6.33 0.16
CA LEU A 10 -1.09 -6.25 0.53
C LEU A 10 -1.69 -4.94 -0.02
N ILE A 11 -2.79 -5.03 -0.76
CA ILE A 11 -3.58 -3.89 -1.21
C ILE A 11 -4.93 -3.93 -0.50
N ALA A 12 -5.15 -3.03 0.45
CA ALA A 12 -6.42 -2.94 1.16
C ALA A 12 -7.39 -2.05 0.37
N ILE A 13 -8.52 -2.62 -0.03
CA ILE A 13 -9.59 -1.93 -0.75
C ILE A 13 -10.81 -1.72 0.15
N GLY A 14 -11.47 -0.57 -0.02
CA GLY A 14 -12.71 -0.21 0.67
C GLY A 14 -13.85 -0.02 -0.32
N GLY A 15 -14.65 1.02 -0.13
CA GLY A 15 -15.72 1.38 -1.08
C GLY A 15 -15.18 1.73 -2.48
N ARG A 16 -15.91 1.38 -3.53
CA ARG A 16 -15.51 1.46 -4.94
C ARG A 16 -14.86 2.78 -5.36
N LYS A 17 -15.37 3.90 -4.84
CA LYS A 17 -14.91 5.26 -5.20
C LYS A 17 -13.43 5.49 -4.87
N TYR A 18 -12.96 4.98 -3.75
CA TYR A 18 -11.58 5.18 -3.27
C TYR A 18 -10.65 4.02 -3.62
N SER A 19 -11.21 2.88 -3.97
CA SER A 19 -10.44 1.67 -4.24
C SER A 19 -9.77 1.67 -5.61
N LYS A 20 -10.37 2.33 -6.62
CA LYS A 20 -9.79 2.36 -7.96
C LYS A 20 -8.39 2.97 -8.01
N PRO A 21 -8.14 4.19 -7.47
CA PRO A 21 -6.79 4.76 -7.43
C PRO A 21 -5.80 3.89 -6.64
N THR A 22 -6.27 3.30 -5.53
CA THR A 22 -5.46 2.42 -4.69
C THR A 22 -5.05 1.16 -5.43
N LEU A 23 -5.98 0.56 -6.16
CA LEU A 23 -5.74 -0.65 -6.94
C LEU A 23 -4.86 -0.36 -8.17
N ASP A 24 -5.09 0.77 -8.88
CA ASP A 24 -4.26 1.20 -10.01
C ASP A 24 -2.79 1.38 -9.59
N LEU A 25 -2.52 2.13 -8.53
CA LEU A 25 -1.15 2.35 -8.05
C LEU A 25 -0.58 1.07 -7.41
N GLY A 26 -1.39 0.36 -6.63
CA GLY A 26 -0.97 -0.87 -5.98
C GLY A 26 -0.52 -1.94 -6.97
N MET A 27 -1.25 -2.13 -8.06
CA MET A 27 -0.85 -3.08 -9.10
C MET A 27 0.39 -2.63 -9.87
N LYS A 28 0.59 -1.32 -10.08
CA LYS A 28 1.86 -0.81 -10.64
C LYS A 28 3.04 -1.12 -9.72
N VAL A 29 2.89 -0.89 -8.43
CA VAL A 29 3.92 -1.22 -7.43
C VAL A 29 4.18 -2.73 -7.46
N SER A 30 3.14 -3.55 -7.41
CA SER A 30 3.26 -5.00 -7.44
C SER A 30 4.01 -5.52 -8.68
N ASN A 31 3.67 -5.03 -9.85
CA ASN A 31 4.34 -5.41 -11.10
C ASN A 31 5.81 -4.97 -11.13
N SER A 32 6.13 -3.80 -10.57
CA SER A 32 7.51 -3.30 -10.51
C SER A 32 8.44 -4.18 -9.69
N PHE A 33 7.88 -4.95 -8.76
CA PHE A 33 8.61 -5.88 -7.89
C PHE A 33 8.37 -7.35 -8.23
N GLU A 34 7.58 -7.64 -9.28
CA GLU A 34 7.13 -9.01 -9.61
C GLU A 34 6.55 -9.74 -8.38
N ALA A 35 5.85 -8.96 -7.53
CA ALA A 35 5.45 -9.37 -6.20
C ALA A 35 4.25 -10.33 -6.21
N SER A 36 4.18 -11.20 -5.21
CA SER A 36 2.92 -11.83 -4.82
C SER A 36 1.99 -10.77 -4.24
N THR A 37 0.75 -10.70 -4.72
CA THR A 37 -0.18 -9.64 -4.36
C THR A 37 -1.40 -10.20 -3.67
N THR A 38 -1.75 -9.62 -2.54
CA THR A 38 -3.02 -9.87 -1.85
C THR A 38 -3.86 -8.62 -1.91
N ILE A 39 -5.07 -8.71 -2.47
CA ILE A 39 -6.06 -7.64 -2.49
C ILE A 39 -7.11 -8.00 -1.45
N ALA A 40 -7.16 -7.24 -0.36
CA ALA A 40 -8.03 -7.53 0.77
C ALA A 40 -9.15 -6.51 0.92
N TYR A 41 -10.35 -7.00 1.14
CA TYR A 41 -11.48 -6.22 1.62
C TYR A 41 -11.86 -6.72 3.01
N VAL A 42 -12.05 -5.78 3.95
CA VAL A 42 -12.54 -6.09 5.30
C VAL A 42 -13.96 -5.58 5.44
N GLY A 43 -14.91 -6.50 5.56
CA GLY A 43 -16.32 -6.21 5.84
C GLY A 43 -16.58 -6.05 7.33
N LYS A 44 -17.52 -5.21 7.71
CA LYS A 44 -17.96 -5.12 9.10
C LYS A 44 -18.62 -6.43 9.51
N LYS A 45 -18.38 -6.86 10.77
CA LYS A 45 -19.14 -7.96 11.37
C LYS A 45 -20.60 -7.52 11.49
N ILE A 46 -21.50 -8.24 10.84
CA ILE A 46 -22.93 -7.97 11.01
C ILE A 46 -23.29 -8.50 12.40
N SER A 47 -23.41 -7.59 13.35
CA SER A 47 -23.93 -7.92 14.67
C SER A 47 -25.43 -8.15 14.54
N GLN A 48 -25.86 -9.38 14.70
CA GLN A 48 -27.24 -9.85 14.88
C GLN A 48 -28.21 -9.54 13.73
N PHE A 49 -28.39 -10.53 12.85
CA PHE A 49 -29.72 -10.68 12.27
C PHE A 49 -30.68 -11.03 13.42
N SER A 50 -31.80 -10.35 13.54
CA SER A 50 -32.88 -10.81 14.40
C SER A 50 -33.32 -12.19 13.91
N GLU A 51 -33.78 -13.08 14.79
CA GLU A 51 -34.26 -14.42 14.42
C GLU A 51 -35.33 -14.40 13.32
N LYS A 52 -36.04 -13.27 13.16
CA LYS A 52 -37.01 -13.03 12.08
C LYS A 52 -36.37 -12.88 10.70
N ASP A 53 -35.18 -12.32 10.60
CA ASP A 53 -34.48 -12.14 9.31
C ASP A 53 -33.86 -13.46 8.82
N VAL A 54 -33.54 -14.38 9.73
CA VAL A 54 -32.99 -15.71 9.43
C VAL A 54 -34.01 -16.62 8.77
N SER A 55 -35.31 -16.49 9.10
CA SER A 55 -36.36 -17.33 8.55
C SER A 55 -36.68 -17.06 7.06
N ILE A 56 -36.46 -15.83 6.61
CA ILE A 56 -36.66 -15.43 5.22
C ILE A 56 -35.48 -15.86 4.32
N VAL A 57 -34.29 -15.99 4.91
CA VAL A 57 -33.03 -16.34 4.20
C VAL A 57 -32.96 -17.82 3.83
N HIS A 58 -33.69 -18.70 4.55
CA HIS A 58 -33.66 -20.14 4.28
C HIS A 58 -34.41 -20.59 3.02
N GLN A 59 -35.21 -19.73 2.38
CA GLN A 59 -36.03 -20.11 1.23
C GLN A 59 -35.33 -19.94 -0.14
N ASN A 60 -34.21 -19.20 -0.24
CA ASN A 60 -33.50 -18.99 -1.51
C ASN A 60 -32.02 -19.26 -1.38
N LEU A 61 -31.60 -20.49 -1.62
CA LEU A 61 -30.22 -20.97 -1.51
C LEU A 61 -29.23 -20.31 -2.48
N ASP A 62 -29.71 -19.73 -3.59
CA ASP A 62 -28.88 -18.99 -4.55
C ASP A 62 -28.50 -17.58 -4.06
N GLU A 63 -29.14 -17.07 -3.04
CA GLU A 63 -28.87 -15.74 -2.47
C GLU A 63 -27.71 -15.73 -1.46
N ARG A 64 -27.09 -16.86 -1.11
CA ARG A 64 -25.94 -16.92 -0.18
C ARG A 64 -24.76 -16.02 -0.59
N GLN A 65 -24.63 -15.75 -1.87
CA GLN A 65 -23.60 -14.82 -2.38
C GLN A 65 -23.98 -13.36 -2.23
N LEU A 66 -25.26 -13.03 -2.18
CA LEU A 66 -25.78 -11.65 -2.05
C LEU A 66 -25.63 -11.10 -0.62
N TYR A 67 -25.60 -11.96 0.38
CA TYR A 67 -25.59 -11.59 1.80
C TYR A 67 -24.21 -11.46 2.45
N ARG A 68 -23.12 -11.74 1.73
CA ARG A 68 -21.78 -11.49 2.26
C ARG A 68 -21.28 -10.10 1.83
N PRO A 69 -21.31 -9.08 2.74
CA PRO A 69 -20.76 -7.78 2.45
C PRO A 69 -19.30 -7.92 2.00
N GLY A 70 -18.97 -7.42 0.82
CA GLY A 70 -17.62 -7.50 0.29
C GLY A 70 -17.44 -8.39 -0.93
N VAL A 71 -18.26 -9.43 -1.14
CA VAL A 71 -18.16 -10.27 -2.35
C VAL A 71 -18.27 -9.42 -3.63
N ARG A 72 -19.24 -8.49 -3.69
CA ARG A 72 -19.36 -7.55 -4.82
C ARG A 72 -18.15 -6.62 -4.99
N THR A 73 -17.45 -6.33 -3.89
CA THR A 73 -16.22 -5.51 -3.96
C THR A 73 -15.06 -6.33 -4.50
N LEU A 74 -14.95 -7.60 -4.13
CA LEU A 74 -13.96 -8.51 -4.71
C LEU A 74 -14.25 -8.82 -6.18
N GLU A 75 -15.53 -9.04 -6.56
CA GLU A 75 -15.94 -9.19 -7.96
C GLU A 75 -15.58 -7.95 -8.79
N TRP A 76 -15.82 -6.75 -8.25
CA TRP A 76 -15.40 -5.53 -8.88
C TRP A 76 -13.87 -5.47 -9.04
N ALA A 77 -13.10 -5.86 -8.02
CA ALA A 77 -11.64 -5.93 -8.11
C ALA A 77 -11.19 -6.95 -9.17
N TYR A 78 -11.80 -8.12 -9.23
CA TYR A 78 -11.55 -9.11 -10.26
C TYR A 78 -11.78 -8.56 -11.67
N ASN A 79 -12.94 -7.93 -11.91
CA ASN A 79 -13.27 -7.33 -13.20
C ASN A 79 -12.31 -6.18 -13.56
N PHE A 80 -11.85 -5.42 -12.56
CA PHE A 80 -10.82 -4.42 -12.76
C PHE A 80 -9.48 -5.05 -13.20
N LEU A 81 -9.01 -6.09 -12.52
CA LEU A 81 -7.78 -6.80 -12.87
C LEU A 81 -7.85 -7.39 -14.29
N LYS A 82 -8.99 -7.98 -14.64
CA LYS A 82 -9.25 -8.52 -15.97
C LYS A 82 -9.21 -7.42 -17.02
N SER A 83 -9.93 -6.31 -16.82
CA SER A 83 -9.99 -5.18 -17.75
C SER A 83 -8.65 -4.47 -17.98
N LYS A 84 -7.70 -4.62 -17.05
CA LYS A 84 -6.34 -4.08 -17.11
C LYS A 84 -5.29 -5.11 -17.47
N GLU A 85 -5.71 -6.31 -17.82
CA GLU A 85 -4.83 -7.43 -18.18
C GLU A 85 -3.77 -7.76 -17.11
N TYR A 86 -4.11 -7.62 -15.83
CA TYR A 86 -3.22 -8.00 -14.72
C TYR A 86 -3.24 -9.50 -14.43
N ILE A 87 -4.32 -10.17 -14.80
CA ILE A 87 -4.51 -11.64 -14.64
C ILE A 87 -4.50 -12.34 -15.99
N GLN A 88 -4.07 -13.60 -15.98
CA GLN A 88 -4.18 -14.46 -17.17
C GLN A 88 -5.65 -14.85 -17.36
N GLU A 89 -6.11 -14.80 -18.61
CA GLU A 89 -7.42 -15.35 -18.94
C GLU A 89 -7.30 -16.89 -18.92
N GLU A 90 -7.88 -17.50 -17.93
CA GLU A 90 -8.21 -18.91 -17.97
C GLU A 90 -9.56 -19.07 -18.69
N LYS A 91 -9.88 -20.30 -19.15
CA LYS A 91 -11.14 -20.60 -19.86
C LYS A 91 -12.40 -20.30 -19.04
N VAL A 92 -12.24 -19.91 -17.81
CA VAL A 92 -13.30 -19.57 -16.85
C VAL A 92 -13.72 -18.12 -17.05
N THR A 93 -14.99 -17.90 -17.25
CA THR A 93 -15.53 -16.63 -17.74
C THR A 93 -16.14 -15.72 -16.68
N THR A 94 -16.46 -16.23 -15.49
CA THR A 94 -17.13 -15.46 -14.43
C THR A 94 -16.43 -15.59 -13.07
N PHE A 95 -16.62 -14.58 -12.22
CA PHE A 95 -16.07 -14.59 -10.85
C PHE A 95 -16.61 -15.74 -10.01
N ASN A 96 -17.85 -16.18 -10.26
CA ASN A 96 -18.50 -17.25 -9.52
C ASN A 96 -17.87 -18.65 -9.78
N ASP A 97 -17.14 -18.77 -10.88
CA ASP A 97 -16.45 -20.01 -11.23
C ASP A 97 -15.13 -20.20 -10.46
N TYR A 98 -14.67 -19.14 -9.79
CA TYR A 98 -13.55 -19.23 -8.86
C TYR A 98 -14.08 -19.68 -7.50
N LEU A 99 -13.62 -20.86 -7.05
CA LEU A 99 -13.94 -21.38 -5.74
C LEU A 99 -13.45 -20.42 -4.65
N LEU A 100 -14.39 -19.76 -3.99
CA LEU A 100 -14.14 -19.06 -2.73
C LEU A 100 -13.86 -20.13 -1.68
N ILE A 101 -12.59 -20.35 -1.39
CA ILE A 101 -12.19 -21.28 -0.34
C ILE A 101 -12.45 -20.60 1.00
N ASP A 102 -13.32 -21.21 1.82
CA ASP A 102 -13.55 -20.77 3.19
C ASP A 102 -12.38 -21.30 4.04
N GLU A 103 -11.41 -20.42 4.28
CA GLU A 103 -10.28 -20.69 5.15
C GLU A 103 -10.60 -20.15 6.54
N GLU A 104 -11.33 -20.88 7.37
CA GLU A 104 -11.85 -20.42 8.65
C GLU A 104 -13.07 -19.47 8.55
N GLN A 105 -13.84 -19.33 9.61
CA GLN A 105 -15.15 -18.65 9.64
C GLN A 105 -15.13 -17.15 9.26
N SER A 106 -13.97 -16.51 9.19
CA SER A 106 -13.82 -15.07 8.97
C SER A 106 -13.02 -14.66 7.74
N ARG A 107 -12.43 -15.62 6.99
CA ARG A 107 -11.56 -15.37 5.83
C ARG A 107 -11.94 -16.22 4.63
N MET A 108 -12.10 -15.58 3.48
CA MET A 108 -12.33 -16.24 2.19
C MET A 108 -11.25 -15.80 1.21
N ARG A 109 -10.83 -16.70 0.34
CA ARG A 109 -9.79 -16.44 -0.65
C ARG A 109 -10.17 -16.93 -2.04
N VAL A 110 -9.83 -16.12 -3.06
CA VAL A 110 -9.80 -16.50 -4.47
C VAL A 110 -8.38 -16.36 -4.96
N LEU A 111 -7.83 -17.45 -5.49
CA LEU A 111 -6.48 -17.48 -6.04
C LEU A 111 -6.51 -17.25 -7.55
N LEU A 112 -5.82 -16.23 -8.02
CA LEU A 112 -5.69 -15.87 -9.42
C LEU A 112 -4.22 -15.96 -9.85
N LYS A 113 -4.03 -16.26 -11.15
CA LYS A 113 -2.71 -16.24 -11.76
C LYS A 113 -2.48 -14.91 -12.46
N GLY A 114 -1.48 -14.18 -12.02
CA GLY A 114 -1.08 -12.90 -12.62
C GLY A 114 -0.45 -13.09 -14.00
N LYS A 115 -0.44 -12.02 -14.81
CA LYS A 115 0.12 -12.01 -16.18
C LYS A 115 1.59 -12.46 -16.22
N HIS A 116 2.38 -12.11 -15.20
CA HIS A 116 3.78 -12.49 -15.06
C HIS A 116 3.99 -13.75 -14.22
N SER A 117 2.98 -14.63 -14.15
CA SER A 117 2.98 -15.87 -13.34
C SER A 117 3.07 -15.68 -11.83
N ASN A 118 3.01 -14.44 -11.36
CA ASN A 118 2.91 -14.11 -9.94
C ASN A 118 1.53 -14.49 -9.38
N LYS A 119 1.48 -14.73 -8.06
CA LYS A 119 0.22 -15.05 -7.39
C LYS A 119 -0.56 -13.77 -7.07
N ILE A 120 -1.85 -13.76 -7.37
CA ILE A 120 -2.78 -12.70 -6.96
C ILE A 120 -3.91 -13.33 -6.15
N ASN A 121 -4.06 -12.91 -4.90
CA ASN A 121 -5.12 -13.37 -4.01
C ASN A 121 -6.16 -12.26 -3.84
N LEU A 122 -7.44 -12.59 -3.98
CA LEU A 122 -8.53 -11.73 -3.52
C LEU A 122 -9.04 -12.28 -2.19
N ILE A 123 -9.06 -11.45 -1.15
CA ILE A 123 -9.38 -11.88 0.21
C ILE A 123 -10.53 -11.05 0.76
N LEU A 124 -11.50 -11.74 1.34
CA LEU A 124 -12.56 -11.18 2.16
C LEU A 124 -12.32 -11.57 3.62
N ARG A 125 -12.16 -10.59 4.48
CA ARG A 125 -12.15 -10.75 5.93
C ARG A 125 -13.35 -10.03 6.56
N THR A 126 -13.77 -10.46 7.74
CA THR A 126 -14.88 -9.86 8.47
C THR A 126 -14.43 -9.49 9.88
N GLY A 127 -14.64 -8.23 10.30
CA GLY A 127 -14.26 -7.76 11.64
C GLY A 127 -13.81 -6.29 11.64
N GLU A 128 -13.03 -5.94 12.66
CA GLU A 128 -12.42 -4.61 12.75
C GLU A 128 -11.28 -4.46 11.76
N ILE A 129 -11.32 -3.38 10.96
CA ILE A 129 -10.45 -3.20 9.79
C ILE A 129 -8.97 -3.29 10.15
N ILE A 130 -8.56 -2.58 11.22
CA ILE A 130 -7.14 -2.50 11.62
C ILE A 130 -6.66 -3.86 12.11
N GLU A 131 -7.45 -4.54 12.92
CA GLU A 131 -7.14 -5.87 13.46
C GLU A 131 -7.01 -6.89 12.32
N GLN A 132 -7.97 -6.92 11.39
CA GLN A 132 -7.97 -7.88 10.29
C GLN A 132 -6.82 -7.64 9.30
N LEU A 133 -6.49 -6.38 8.99
CA LEU A 133 -5.36 -6.06 8.15
C LEU A 133 -4.02 -6.37 8.84
N ARG A 134 -3.93 -6.14 10.14
CA ARG A 134 -2.74 -6.50 10.93
C ARG A 134 -2.51 -8.01 10.95
N SER A 135 -3.54 -8.80 11.20
CA SER A 135 -3.46 -10.27 11.14
C SER A 135 -3.03 -10.72 9.75
N GLU A 136 -3.63 -10.17 8.67
CA GLU A 136 -3.25 -10.51 7.30
C GLU A 136 -1.77 -10.24 7.02
N VAL A 137 -1.25 -9.10 7.49
CA VAL A 137 0.17 -8.74 7.33
C VAL A 137 1.08 -9.71 8.08
N GLN A 138 0.74 -10.05 9.33
CA GLN A 138 1.55 -10.93 10.17
C GLN A 138 1.54 -12.39 9.68
N ASP A 139 0.35 -12.91 9.36
CA ASP A 139 0.15 -14.31 8.97
C ASP A 139 0.82 -14.63 7.62
N ASN A 140 0.89 -13.63 6.70
CA ASN A 140 1.40 -13.80 5.34
C ASN A 140 2.69 -13.03 5.06
N ASN A 141 3.31 -12.43 6.08
CA ASN A 141 4.60 -11.70 5.98
C ASN A 141 4.60 -10.68 4.83
N HIS A 142 3.62 -9.78 4.78
CA HIS A 142 3.58 -8.75 3.76
C HIS A 142 4.66 -7.68 3.99
N ASP A 143 5.44 -7.39 2.95
CA ASP A 143 6.52 -6.39 2.98
C ASP A 143 6.00 -4.97 2.84
N ILE A 144 4.95 -4.79 2.03
CA ILE A 144 4.32 -3.51 1.74
C ILE A 144 2.80 -3.65 1.88
N THR A 145 2.18 -2.73 2.61
CA THR A 145 0.72 -2.57 2.70
C THR A 145 0.29 -1.28 2.01
N ILE A 146 -0.60 -1.37 1.04
CA ILE A 146 -1.10 -0.24 0.25
C ILE A 146 -2.54 0.03 0.64
N ILE A 147 -2.83 1.25 1.05
CA ILE A 147 -4.14 1.67 1.53
C ILE A 147 -4.63 2.93 0.83
N GLY A 148 -5.93 3.08 0.64
CA GLY A 148 -6.53 4.30 0.12
C GLY A 148 -6.62 5.40 1.18
N GLY A 149 -6.15 6.59 0.84
CA GLY A 149 -6.22 7.79 1.68
C GLY A 149 -7.59 8.48 1.59
N GLY A 150 -8.67 7.87 2.10
CA GLY A 150 -9.98 8.52 2.20
C GLY A 150 -10.03 9.62 3.31
N ASN A 151 -11.21 10.22 3.51
CA ASN A 151 -11.39 11.32 4.48
C ASN A 151 -11.24 10.91 5.98
N ASN A 152 -11.08 9.62 6.28
CA ASN A 152 -10.90 9.11 7.66
C ASN A 152 -9.43 9.26 8.09
N LYS A 153 -9.08 10.45 8.56
CA LYS A 153 -7.71 10.76 9.05
C LYS A 153 -7.23 9.83 10.17
N GLY A 154 -8.12 9.34 11.04
CA GLY A 154 -7.79 8.42 12.13
C GLY A 154 -7.30 7.05 11.66
N MET A 155 -8.00 6.44 10.69
CA MET A 155 -7.69 5.09 10.22
C MET A 155 -6.29 4.99 9.58
N HIS A 156 -5.85 6.01 8.83
CA HIS A 156 -4.49 6.01 8.24
C HIS A 156 -3.41 6.10 9.31
N HIS A 157 -3.66 6.91 10.34
CA HIS A 157 -2.77 7.04 11.49
C HIS A 157 -2.58 5.69 12.17
N ASP A 158 -3.67 5.01 12.47
CA ASP A 158 -3.67 3.74 13.19
C ASP A 158 -3.04 2.62 12.34
N LEU A 159 -3.33 2.57 11.03
CA LEU A 159 -2.72 1.58 10.14
C LEU A 159 -1.20 1.78 10.02
N VAL A 160 -0.73 3.01 9.81
CA VAL A 160 0.73 3.30 9.74
C VAL A 160 1.42 2.99 11.09
N GLN A 161 0.71 3.12 12.19
CA GLN A 161 1.24 2.90 13.53
C GLN A 161 1.28 1.42 13.92
N PHE A 162 0.26 0.64 13.57
CA PHE A 162 0.03 -0.71 14.08
C PHE A 162 0.38 -1.83 13.08
N ILE A 163 0.56 -1.53 11.80
CA ILE A 163 0.94 -2.54 10.80
C ILE A 163 2.46 -2.70 10.76
N ASP A 164 2.92 -3.93 10.83
CA ASP A 164 4.36 -4.29 10.78
C ASP A 164 4.82 -4.55 9.34
N SER A 165 4.59 -3.57 8.47
CA SER A 165 5.07 -3.55 7.07
C SER A 165 5.37 -2.12 6.64
N SER A 166 5.99 -1.93 5.48
CA SER A 166 6.04 -0.61 4.85
C SER A 166 4.63 -0.20 4.40
N VAL A 167 4.19 1.03 4.67
CA VAL A 167 2.83 1.48 4.30
C VAL A 167 2.88 2.54 3.22
N LEU A 168 2.15 2.29 2.13
CA LEU A 168 1.88 3.26 1.07
C LEU A 168 0.43 3.77 1.19
N VAL A 169 0.27 5.06 1.45
CA VAL A 169 -1.04 5.72 1.49
C VAL A 169 -1.30 6.39 0.16
N VAL A 170 -2.35 5.97 -0.54
CA VAL A 170 -2.72 6.49 -1.86
C VAL A 170 -3.75 7.60 -1.71
N LYS A 171 -3.36 8.85 -2.01
CA LYS A 171 -4.26 10.02 -2.00
C LYS A 171 -4.25 10.67 -3.39
N ASN A 172 -5.44 11.03 -3.87
CA ASN A 172 -5.61 11.80 -5.11
C ASN A 172 -4.83 11.26 -6.33
N TYR A 173 -4.46 9.99 -6.33
CA TYR A 173 -3.75 9.38 -7.44
C TYR A 173 -4.60 9.33 -8.71
N SER A 174 -4.01 9.71 -9.83
CA SER A 174 -4.64 9.64 -11.16
C SER A 174 -3.65 9.07 -12.18
N VAL A 175 -4.09 8.09 -12.95
CA VAL A 175 -3.29 7.51 -14.05
C VAL A 175 -2.94 8.50 -15.16
N LYS A 176 -3.67 9.64 -15.23
CA LYS A 176 -3.45 10.69 -16.24
C LYS A 176 -2.38 11.70 -15.83
N LYS A 177 -1.94 11.66 -14.56
CA LYS A 177 -0.97 12.60 -14.01
C LYS A 177 0.44 12.00 -14.07
N GLN A 178 1.41 12.83 -14.41
CA GLN A 178 2.81 12.46 -14.27
C GLN A 178 3.23 12.67 -12.80
N TYR A 179 3.91 11.68 -12.26
CA TYR A 179 4.42 11.72 -10.89
C TYR A 179 5.94 11.68 -10.88
N LYS A 180 6.51 12.25 -9.83
CA LYS A 180 7.90 12.08 -9.41
C LYS A 180 7.95 11.38 -8.07
N ILE A 181 9.08 10.80 -7.72
CA ILE A 181 9.31 10.29 -6.38
C ILE A 181 9.97 11.40 -5.57
N LEU A 182 9.38 11.76 -4.43
CA LEU A 182 10.06 12.55 -3.40
C LEU A 182 10.63 11.59 -2.36
N LEU A 183 11.95 11.58 -2.24
CA LEU A 183 12.70 10.66 -1.41
C LEU A 183 13.48 11.41 -0.31
N PRO A 184 12.89 11.63 0.88
CA PRO A 184 13.60 12.14 2.02
C PRO A 184 14.61 11.11 2.55
N VAL A 185 15.88 11.51 2.66
CA VAL A 185 16.97 10.65 3.10
C VAL A 185 17.62 11.13 4.40
N ASN A 186 18.02 10.19 5.23
CA ASN A 186 18.76 10.41 6.46
C ASN A 186 19.63 9.18 6.81
N ASN A 187 20.40 9.28 7.90
CA ASN A 187 21.27 8.20 8.35
C ASN A 187 20.52 7.12 9.16
N SER A 188 19.43 6.56 8.62
CA SER A 188 18.70 5.48 9.28
C SER A 188 18.60 4.24 8.40
N LYS A 189 18.48 3.06 9.02
CA LYS A 189 18.23 1.80 8.29
C LYS A 189 16.95 1.87 7.45
N GLY A 190 15.92 2.57 7.94
CA GLY A 190 14.68 2.78 7.20
C GLY A 190 14.91 3.62 5.94
N SER A 191 15.74 4.66 6.00
CA SER A 191 16.10 5.46 4.83
C SER A 191 16.80 4.61 3.75
N ASN A 192 17.71 3.73 4.14
CA ASN A 192 18.37 2.84 3.19
C ASN A 192 17.36 1.90 2.48
N LYS A 193 16.41 1.32 3.21
CA LYS A 193 15.33 0.51 2.62
C LYS A 193 14.46 1.34 1.66
N ALA A 194 14.14 2.58 2.02
CA ALA A 194 13.38 3.48 1.15
C ALA A 194 14.14 3.82 -0.15
N ILE A 195 15.46 4.02 -0.08
CA ILE A 195 16.33 4.24 -1.24
C ILE A 195 16.28 3.04 -2.21
N GLU A 196 16.38 1.82 -1.70
CA GLU A 196 16.32 0.60 -2.52
C GLU A 196 14.96 0.42 -3.21
N ILE A 197 13.87 0.63 -2.47
CA ILE A 197 12.51 0.56 -3.01
C ILE A 197 12.30 1.66 -4.06
N ALA A 198 12.74 2.90 -3.79
CA ALA A 198 12.61 4.02 -4.70
C ALA A 198 13.38 3.81 -6.01
N GLU A 199 14.60 3.27 -5.95
CA GLU A 199 15.39 2.96 -7.13
C GLU A 199 14.67 1.95 -8.04
N GLN A 200 14.24 0.82 -7.49
CA GLN A 200 13.56 -0.22 -8.26
C GLN A 200 12.24 0.30 -8.86
N PHE A 201 11.45 1.02 -8.06
CA PHE A 201 10.17 1.57 -8.52
C PHE A 201 10.35 2.66 -9.58
N ALA A 202 11.33 3.57 -9.39
CA ALA A 202 11.66 4.61 -10.36
C ALA A 202 12.08 4.01 -11.71
N LYS A 203 12.97 3.01 -11.67
CA LYS A 203 13.47 2.33 -12.87
C LYS A 203 12.35 1.63 -13.64
N ALA A 204 11.50 0.86 -12.94
CA ALA A 204 10.41 0.11 -13.57
C ALA A 204 9.33 1.03 -14.18
N ASN A 205 9.10 2.22 -13.62
CA ASN A 205 8.06 3.15 -14.05
C ASN A 205 8.59 4.40 -14.77
N LYS A 206 9.90 4.49 -15.00
CA LYS A 206 10.58 5.64 -15.64
C LYS A 206 10.27 6.98 -14.95
N LEU A 207 10.24 6.96 -13.61
CA LEU A 207 9.96 8.13 -12.78
C LEU A 207 11.26 8.88 -12.47
N SER A 208 11.18 10.21 -12.38
CA SER A 208 12.26 11.02 -11.81
C SER A 208 12.20 10.97 -10.29
N VAL A 209 13.36 11.18 -9.65
CA VAL A 209 13.49 11.15 -8.19
C VAL A 209 14.04 12.48 -7.69
N GLU A 210 13.33 13.11 -6.79
CA GLU A 210 13.78 14.27 -6.03
C GLU A 210 14.24 13.79 -4.65
N ILE A 211 15.56 13.82 -4.44
CA ILE A 211 16.21 13.36 -3.21
C ILE A 211 16.36 14.58 -2.31
N VAL A 212 15.83 14.52 -1.10
CA VAL A 212 15.89 15.65 -0.17
C VAL A 212 16.43 15.20 1.19
N THR A 213 17.23 16.07 1.81
CA THR A 213 17.55 15.98 3.24
C THR A 213 17.14 17.26 3.93
N VAL A 214 16.70 17.19 5.20
CA VAL A 214 16.23 18.35 5.95
C VAL A 214 17.11 18.56 7.18
N LEU A 215 17.73 19.73 7.24
CA LEU A 215 18.49 20.21 8.39
C LEU A 215 17.56 20.97 9.33
N GLU A 216 17.32 20.47 10.53
CA GLU A 216 16.45 21.10 11.54
C GLU A 216 17.15 22.32 12.19
N ASN A 217 18.47 22.28 12.28
CA ASN A 217 19.31 23.39 12.78
C ASN A 217 20.27 23.84 11.69
N LYS A 218 20.64 25.11 11.67
CA LYS A 218 21.59 25.69 10.72
C LYS A 218 23.02 25.12 10.77
N SER A 219 23.28 24.13 11.62
CA SER A 219 24.58 23.44 11.65
C SER A 219 24.69 22.50 10.46
N SER A 220 25.76 22.66 9.69
CA SER A 220 26.08 21.75 8.61
C SER A 220 26.31 20.33 9.18
N ASP A 221 25.42 19.39 8.83
CA ASP A 221 25.65 17.99 9.14
C ASP A 221 26.30 17.31 7.91
N ASP A 222 27.62 17.20 7.93
CA ASP A 222 28.39 16.61 6.84
C ASP A 222 28.01 15.15 6.57
N ARG A 223 27.43 14.45 7.57
CA ARG A 223 26.94 13.07 7.38
C ARG A 223 25.71 13.05 6.48
N LEU A 224 24.79 14.00 6.68
CA LEU A 224 23.59 14.10 5.85
C LEU A 224 23.93 14.53 4.43
N LYS A 225 24.90 15.42 4.24
CA LYS A 225 25.41 15.80 2.91
C LYS A 225 26.00 14.60 2.17
N LYS A 226 26.86 13.82 2.83
CA LYS A 226 27.44 12.60 2.26
C LYS A 226 26.40 11.54 1.88
N ILE A 227 25.31 11.41 2.66
CA ILE A 227 24.21 10.50 2.32
C ILE A 227 23.46 10.99 1.09
N LEU A 228 23.19 12.29 1.02
CA LEU A 228 22.54 12.91 -0.13
C LEU A 228 23.36 12.68 -1.41
N GLU A 229 24.64 13.02 -1.40
CA GLU A 229 25.59 12.83 -2.53
C GLU A 229 25.67 11.37 -2.98
N ARG A 230 25.86 10.43 -2.05
CA ARG A 230 25.91 8.99 -2.35
C ARG A 230 24.60 8.49 -2.95
N THR A 231 23.47 9.02 -2.47
CA THR A 231 22.17 8.62 -3.00
C THR A 231 21.98 9.17 -4.40
N GLU A 232 22.34 10.42 -4.65
CA GLU A 232 22.32 11.05 -5.97
C GLU A 232 23.18 10.28 -6.99
N GLU A 233 24.41 9.96 -6.62
CA GLU A 233 25.33 9.17 -7.44
C GLU A 233 24.74 7.78 -7.75
N LYS A 234 24.15 7.11 -6.77
CA LYS A 234 23.51 5.81 -6.94
C LYS A 234 22.39 5.84 -7.98
N PHE A 235 21.51 6.83 -7.92
CA PHE A 235 20.42 6.98 -8.89
C PHE A 235 20.92 7.38 -10.27
N SER A 236 21.93 8.25 -10.34
CA SER A 236 22.58 8.63 -11.61
C SER A 236 23.24 7.43 -12.30
N ASN A 237 23.97 6.61 -11.55
CA ASN A 237 24.60 5.38 -12.04
C ASN A 237 23.56 4.33 -12.49
N ALA A 238 22.36 4.34 -11.90
CA ALA A 238 21.24 3.50 -12.32
C ALA A 238 20.49 4.05 -13.55
N GLY A 239 20.91 5.19 -14.10
CA GLY A 239 20.28 5.84 -15.26
C GLY A 239 18.93 6.49 -14.92
N ILE A 240 18.68 6.82 -13.67
CA ILE A 240 17.45 7.44 -13.19
C ILE A 240 17.63 8.95 -13.12
N LYS A 241 16.75 9.71 -13.80
CA LYS A 241 16.74 11.17 -13.69
C LYS A 241 16.47 11.57 -12.25
N ASN A 242 17.38 12.32 -11.64
CA ASN A 242 17.25 12.72 -10.26
C ASN A 242 17.76 14.14 -10.00
N THR A 243 17.40 14.69 -8.87
CA THR A 243 17.91 15.95 -8.28
C THR A 243 18.11 15.75 -6.79
N ALA A 244 19.12 16.41 -6.21
CA ALA A 244 19.42 16.35 -4.80
C ALA A 244 19.37 17.74 -4.17
N THR A 245 18.64 17.92 -3.06
CA THR A 245 18.44 19.23 -2.42
C THR A 245 18.50 19.12 -0.91
N ILE A 246 19.15 20.10 -0.29
CA ILE A 246 19.15 20.29 1.17
C ILE A 246 18.07 21.34 1.49
N LEU A 247 17.14 20.97 2.37
CA LEU A 247 16.09 21.83 2.88
C LEU A 247 16.42 22.22 4.34
N GLU A 248 16.05 23.42 4.76
CA GLU A 248 16.26 23.88 6.13
C GLU A 248 14.94 24.09 6.86
N GLY A 249 14.85 23.68 8.13
CA GLY A 249 13.73 23.90 9.02
C GLY A 249 13.02 22.64 9.49
N ASN A 250 11.73 22.75 9.81
CA ASN A 250 10.96 21.63 10.32
C ASN A 250 10.75 20.54 9.25
N VAL A 251 11.15 19.31 9.54
CA VAL A 251 11.15 18.20 8.60
C VAL A 251 9.78 17.94 7.98
N VAL A 252 8.72 17.89 8.81
CA VAL A 252 7.36 17.59 8.31
C VAL A 252 6.90 18.70 7.36
N LYS A 253 7.04 19.96 7.79
CA LYS A 253 6.64 21.12 7.00
C LYS A 253 7.36 21.16 5.65
N ARG A 254 8.68 20.99 5.65
CA ARG A 254 9.49 21.08 4.42
C ARG A 254 9.19 19.96 3.44
N ILE A 255 8.99 18.72 3.92
CA ILE A 255 8.61 17.60 3.05
C ILE A 255 7.21 17.82 2.46
N VAL A 256 6.24 18.27 3.27
CA VAL A 256 4.86 18.53 2.80
C VAL A 256 4.83 19.65 1.75
N GLU A 257 5.56 20.75 1.98
CA GLU A 257 5.66 21.86 1.05
C GLU A 257 6.31 21.44 -0.28
N ASN A 258 7.36 20.61 -0.22
CA ASN A 258 8.10 20.18 -1.39
C ASN A 258 7.37 19.09 -2.21
N ALA A 259 6.50 18.34 -1.56
CA ALA A 259 5.77 17.23 -2.20
C ALA A 259 4.77 17.70 -3.27
N GLY A 260 4.19 18.88 -3.07
CA GLY A 260 3.12 19.34 -3.97
C GLY A 260 1.94 18.37 -4.01
N ASP A 261 1.39 18.15 -5.21
CA ASP A 261 0.29 17.22 -5.47
C ASP A 261 0.66 16.15 -6.52
N ASP A 262 1.91 16.15 -6.97
CA ASP A 262 2.46 15.32 -8.06
C ASP A 262 3.59 14.38 -7.61
N SER A 263 3.76 14.21 -6.30
CA SER A 263 4.81 13.35 -5.76
C SER A 263 4.27 12.03 -5.21
N ILE A 264 5.07 10.99 -5.34
CA ILE A 264 4.97 9.77 -4.55
C ILE A 264 6.06 9.85 -3.48
N ILE A 265 5.66 10.08 -2.22
CA ILE A 265 6.62 10.25 -1.13
C ILE A 265 7.03 8.88 -0.61
N MET A 266 8.33 8.61 -0.60
CA MET A 266 8.89 7.37 -0.05
C MET A 266 9.70 7.68 1.21
N LEU A 267 9.15 7.31 2.37
CA LEU A 267 9.74 7.56 3.68
C LEU A 267 10.28 6.28 4.30
N GLY A 268 11.51 6.34 4.76
CA GLY A 268 12.07 5.29 5.58
C GLY A 268 11.49 5.34 7.00
N VAL A 269 10.96 4.20 7.47
CA VAL A 269 10.52 4.05 8.86
C VAL A 269 11.59 3.28 9.63
N SER A 270 12.10 3.87 10.71
CA SER A 270 12.99 3.15 11.61
C SER A 270 12.18 2.14 12.43
N PRO A 271 12.62 0.88 12.55
CA PRO A 271 12.00 -0.09 13.43
C PRO A 271 12.28 0.32 14.89
N LYS A 272 11.49 1.25 15.41
CA LYS A 272 11.51 1.59 16.84
C LYS A 272 10.42 0.79 17.53
N ASN A 273 10.74 0.39 18.78
CA ASN A 273 9.82 -0.28 19.70
C ASN A 273 8.40 0.31 19.59
N PRO A 274 7.35 -0.50 19.40
CA PRO A 274 5.96 -0.02 19.26
C PRO A 274 5.53 0.96 20.35
N ILE A 275 6.02 0.81 21.57
CA ILE A 275 5.76 1.70 22.71
C ILE A 275 6.27 3.12 22.45
N ILE A 276 7.44 3.29 21.82
CA ILE A 276 8.02 4.60 21.51
C ILE A 276 7.27 5.28 20.35
N LYS A 277 6.74 4.52 19.38
CA LYS A 277 5.88 5.06 18.32
C LYS A 277 4.61 5.69 18.88
N TYR A 278 4.04 5.10 19.93
CA TYR A 278 2.78 5.56 20.53
C TYR A 278 2.91 6.93 21.20
N PHE A 279 4.02 7.20 21.88
CA PHE A 279 4.21 8.42 22.68
C PHE A 279 4.77 9.62 21.92
N PHE A 280 5.46 9.44 20.79
CA PHE A 280 6.22 10.53 20.16
C PHE A 280 5.80 10.93 18.75
N GLY A 281 4.63 10.53 18.26
CA GLY A 281 4.12 10.91 16.93
C GLY A 281 5.19 10.75 15.83
N SER A 282 5.08 9.78 14.95
CA SER A 282 6.13 9.59 13.94
C SER A 282 6.05 10.68 12.86
N LYS A 283 7.20 11.28 12.49
CA LYS A 283 7.28 12.22 11.34
C LYS A 283 6.62 11.66 10.08
N PRO A 284 6.78 10.36 9.72
CA PRO A 284 6.05 9.75 8.61
C PRO A 284 4.53 9.82 8.71
N VAL A 285 3.97 9.59 9.89
CA VAL A 285 2.50 9.68 10.13
C VAL A 285 2.02 11.12 9.91
N SER A 286 2.76 12.10 10.45
CA SER A 286 2.44 13.52 10.31
C SER A 286 2.51 13.98 8.85
N ILE A 287 3.50 13.50 8.09
CA ILE A 287 3.63 13.76 6.65
C ILE A 287 2.45 13.14 5.91
N ALA A 288 2.16 11.85 6.13
CA ALA A 288 1.04 11.16 5.50
C ALA A 288 -0.31 11.83 5.79
N ALA A 289 -0.50 12.41 6.99
CA ALA A 289 -1.72 13.13 7.34
C ALA A 289 -1.88 14.48 6.62
N GLN A 290 -0.78 15.21 6.41
CA GLN A 290 -0.77 16.57 5.89
C GLN A 290 -0.58 16.68 4.38
N CYS A 291 0.06 15.70 3.73
CA CYS A 291 0.25 15.71 2.29
C CYS A 291 -1.06 15.61 1.52
N LYS A 292 -1.08 16.27 0.35
CA LYS A 292 -2.19 16.24 -0.61
C LYS A 292 -2.00 15.17 -1.70
N CYS A 293 -0.77 14.68 -1.85
CA CYS A 293 -0.39 13.63 -2.81
C CYS A 293 -0.56 12.23 -2.24
#